data_4784302172b776f9dd45939877923bf6
#
_entry.id   4784302172b776f9dd45939877923bf6
#
_cell.length_a   1.000
_cell.length_b   1.000
_cell.length_c   1.000
_cell.angle_alpha   90.00
_cell.angle_beta   90.00
_cell.angle_gamma   90.00
#
_symmetry.space_group_name_H-M   'P 1'
#
loop_
_entity.id
_entity.type
_entity.pdbx_description
1 polymer ?
#
loop_
_entity_poly.entity_id
_entity_poly.type
_entity_poly.pdbx_seq_one_letter_code
_entity_poly.pdbx_strand_id
1 'polypeptide(L)'
;MKRLFIFLAASSALIACNHAEEADASSGATWVSELNYDGEDHFYGMRQLTDGGDNAEAYFSFDGTMLTFQSNAEKWGNECDQIYAFNWDTDTILENEPPMISNGLGRTTCAYFLPGDTTILYASTFTGDSACPEVPERGAGGAYVWPIYEDFDIYVSDLEGNLIDTLISGPGYDAEATVSPDGKHIVFTSTRSGDLELYVCDIDGSNIKQVTTGLGYDGGAFFSPDSKKLVFRSSRPQTEEEISKYKGL
;
A
#
# COMPACT_ATOMS: atom_id res chain seq x y z
N MET A 1 -66.34 -31.78 40.83
CA MET A 1 -65.61 -31.53 39.59
C MET A 1 -64.44 -30.63 39.93
N LYS A 2 -63.20 -31.18 40.11
CA LYS A 2 -61.97 -30.45 40.39
C LYS A 2 -61.21 -30.36 39.09
N ARG A 3 -60.98 -29.13 38.57
CA ARG A 3 -60.15 -28.89 37.42
C ARG A 3 -58.69 -28.73 37.88
N LEU A 4 -57.83 -29.60 37.39
CA LEU A 4 -56.40 -29.59 37.60
C LEU A 4 -55.76 -28.67 36.53
N PHE A 5 -55.14 -27.59 36.94
CA PHE A 5 -54.26 -26.74 36.02
C PHE A 5 -52.86 -27.25 36.09
N ILE A 6 -52.36 -27.74 34.96
CA ILE A 6 -50.91 -28.07 34.77
C ILE A 6 -50.27 -26.85 34.24
N PHE A 7 -49.37 -26.27 35.02
CA PHE A 7 -48.42 -25.24 34.53
C PHE A 7 -47.23 -25.92 33.84
N LEU A 8 -47.14 -25.74 32.52
CA LEU A 8 -45.90 -26.06 31.78
C LEU A 8 -44.95 -24.90 31.96
N ALA A 9 -43.84 -25.10 32.68
CA ALA A 9 -42.71 -24.19 32.71
C ALA A 9 -41.86 -24.41 31.44
N ALA A 10 -41.92 -23.47 30.53
CA ALA A 10 -41.02 -23.45 29.37
C ALA A 10 -39.66 -22.91 29.83
N SER A 11 -38.68 -23.79 29.97
CA SER A 11 -37.26 -23.41 30.17
C SER A 11 -36.69 -22.95 28.83
N SER A 12 -36.54 -21.62 28.65
CA SER A 12 -35.79 -21.06 27.53
C SER A 12 -34.31 -21.30 27.78
N ALA A 13 -33.76 -22.34 27.17
CA ALA A 13 -32.30 -22.49 27.06
C ALA A 13 -31.78 -21.46 26.07
N LEU A 14 -31.10 -20.44 26.57
CA LEU A 14 -30.26 -19.57 25.78
C LEU A 14 -29.07 -20.40 25.30
N ILE A 15 -29.13 -20.88 24.06
CA ILE A 15 -27.98 -21.40 23.34
C ILE A 15 -27.17 -20.17 22.92
N ALA A 16 -26.15 -19.87 23.70
CA ALA A 16 -25.05 -18.98 23.23
C ALA A 16 -24.35 -19.73 22.11
N CYS A 17 -24.59 -19.31 20.88
CA CYS A 17 -23.75 -19.71 19.75
C CYS A 17 -22.35 -19.18 19.99
N ASN A 18 -21.47 -19.98 20.57
CA ASN A 18 -20.04 -19.86 20.39
C ASN A 18 -19.75 -20.33 18.95
N HIS A 19 -19.83 -19.43 18.00
CA HIS A 19 -19.09 -19.60 16.77
C HIS A 19 -17.63 -19.25 17.06
N ALA A 20 -16.89 -20.20 17.65
CA ALA A 20 -15.50 -20.32 17.33
C ALA A 20 -15.50 -20.95 15.93
N GLU A 21 -15.38 -20.13 14.88
CA GLU A 21 -14.99 -20.64 13.58
C GLU A 21 -13.62 -21.29 13.78
N GLU A 22 -13.59 -22.61 13.59
CA GLU A 22 -12.33 -23.32 13.41
C GLU A 22 -11.66 -22.68 12.18
N ALA A 23 -10.56 -21.97 12.40
CA ALA A 23 -9.72 -21.48 11.32
C ALA A 23 -9.32 -22.68 10.46
N ASP A 24 -9.68 -22.62 9.18
CA ASP A 24 -9.38 -23.68 8.22
C ASP A 24 -7.87 -23.89 8.18
N ALA A 25 -7.42 -25.05 8.64
CA ALA A 25 -6.01 -25.44 8.71
C ALA A 25 -5.41 -25.83 7.35
N SER A 26 -5.98 -25.33 6.23
CA SER A 26 -5.52 -25.64 4.88
C SER A 26 -4.42 -24.69 4.36
N SER A 27 -4.22 -23.52 4.97
CA SER A 27 -3.07 -22.65 4.66
C SER A 27 -1.90 -23.04 5.58
N GLY A 28 -0.74 -23.34 5.03
CA GLY A 28 0.47 -23.70 5.78
C GLY A 28 1.05 -22.57 6.66
N ALA A 29 0.28 -21.53 6.88
CA ALA A 29 0.64 -20.34 7.64
C ALA A 29 0.07 -20.40 9.06
N THR A 30 0.96 -20.44 10.03
CA THR A 30 0.59 -20.46 11.46
C THR A 30 0.28 -19.03 11.92
N TRP A 31 -0.95 -18.79 12.37
CA TRP A 31 -1.29 -17.57 13.10
C TRP A 31 -0.62 -17.66 14.48
N VAL A 32 0.21 -16.66 14.83
CA VAL A 32 0.94 -16.64 16.09
C VAL A 32 0.39 -15.55 17.00
N SER A 33 -0.12 -15.97 18.16
CA SER A 33 -0.57 -15.06 19.23
C SER A 33 0.59 -14.31 19.89
N GLU A 34 1.82 -14.82 19.75
CA GLU A 34 3.05 -14.26 20.32
C GLU A 34 3.43 -12.89 19.74
N LEU A 35 2.85 -12.52 18.58
CA LEU A 35 3.02 -11.20 17.98
C LEU A 35 2.05 -10.15 18.52
N ASN A 36 1.04 -10.55 19.31
CA ASN A 36 0.11 -9.62 19.92
C ASN A 36 0.68 -9.07 21.24
N TYR A 37 0.57 -7.77 21.44
CA TYR A 37 0.92 -7.12 22.71
C TYR A 37 -0.30 -6.98 23.61
N ASP A 38 -0.07 -6.96 24.92
CA ASP A 38 -1.13 -6.71 25.90
C ASP A 38 -1.85 -5.38 25.62
N GLY A 39 -3.18 -5.45 25.48
CA GLY A 39 -4.03 -4.28 25.17
C GLY A 39 -4.35 -4.09 23.69
N GLU A 40 -3.88 -4.96 22.82
CA GLU A 40 -4.26 -4.98 21.37
C GLU A 40 -5.53 -5.80 21.14
N ASP A 41 -6.63 -5.38 21.76
CA ASP A 41 -7.92 -6.11 21.77
C ASP A 41 -8.59 -6.21 20.38
N HIS A 42 -8.06 -5.50 19.38
CA HIS A 42 -8.57 -5.50 18.01
C HIS A 42 -7.96 -6.57 17.12
N PHE A 43 -6.86 -7.20 17.54
CA PHE A 43 -6.19 -8.26 16.79
C PHE A 43 -6.54 -9.62 17.34
N TYR A 44 -7.19 -10.45 16.52
CA TYR A 44 -7.48 -11.83 16.86
C TYR A 44 -6.27 -12.75 16.67
N GLY A 45 -5.44 -12.46 15.66
CA GLY A 45 -4.19 -13.16 15.37
C GLY A 45 -3.35 -12.35 14.37
N MET A 46 -2.06 -12.56 14.41
CA MET A 46 -1.12 -11.95 13.49
C MET A 46 -0.29 -13.02 12.78
N ARG A 47 0.10 -12.72 11.54
CA ARG A 47 1.01 -13.53 10.75
C ARG A 47 2.07 -12.64 10.16
N GLN A 48 3.34 -12.95 10.41
CA GLN A 48 4.46 -12.31 9.74
C GLN A 48 4.58 -12.89 8.33
N LEU A 49 4.58 -12.02 7.31
CA LEU A 49 4.68 -12.41 5.90
C LEU A 49 6.08 -12.25 5.33
N THR A 50 6.87 -11.31 5.87
CA THR A 50 8.22 -11.01 5.40
C THR A 50 9.24 -11.07 6.52
N ASP A 51 10.50 -11.30 6.19
CA ASP A 51 11.63 -11.33 7.13
C ASP A 51 12.88 -10.75 6.48
N GLY A 52 13.48 -9.74 7.14
CA GLY A 52 14.67 -9.03 6.68
C GLY A 52 14.39 -7.95 5.62
N GLY A 53 15.24 -6.94 5.59
CA GLY A 53 15.06 -5.72 4.79
C GLY A 53 13.94 -4.81 5.30
N ASP A 54 13.77 -3.70 4.60
CA ASP A 54 12.58 -2.85 4.76
C ASP A 54 11.50 -3.37 3.81
N ASN A 55 10.31 -3.64 4.36
CA ASN A 55 9.14 -4.09 3.60
C ASN A 55 8.00 -3.12 3.89
N ALA A 56 7.44 -2.52 2.85
CA ALA A 56 6.48 -1.44 3.01
C ALA A 56 5.43 -1.43 1.87
N GLU A 57 4.44 -0.54 2.01
CA GLU A 57 3.45 -0.25 0.99
C GLU A 57 2.75 -1.52 0.48
N ALA A 58 2.25 -2.34 1.42
CA ALA A 58 1.54 -3.57 1.08
C ALA A 58 0.04 -3.30 0.84
N TYR A 59 -0.44 -3.67 -0.35
CA TYR A 59 -1.83 -3.46 -0.76
C TYR A 59 -2.44 -4.72 -1.36
N PHE A 60 -3.71 -4.97 -1.03
CA PHE A 60 -4.46 -6.09 -1.57
C PHE A 60 -4.87 -5.87 -3.03
N SER A 61 -4.97 -6.98 -3.78
CA SER A 61 -5.72 -7.04 -5.03
C SER A 61 -7.20 -6.71 -4.82
N PHE A 62 -7.94 -6.37 -5.88
CA PHE A 62 -9.36 -6.06 -5.80
C PHE A 62 -10.20 -7.24 -5.29
N ASP A 63 -9.79 -8.46 -5.64
CA ASP A 63 -10.43 -9.69 -5.15
C ASP A 63 -9.93 -10.14 -3.76
N GLY A 64 -8.91 -9.47 -3.20
CA GLY A 64 -8.34 -9.75 -1.89
C GLY A 64 -7.47 -10.99 -1.79
N THR A 65 -7.12 -11.65 -2.92
CA THR A 65 -6.35 -12.90 -2.90
C THR A 65 -4.83 -12.69 -2.95
N MET A 66 -4.39 -11.53 -3.43
CA MET A 66 -2.96 -11.20 -3.58
C MET A 66 -2.60 -9.97 -2.75
N LEU A 67 -1.31 -9.85 -2.44
CA LEU A 67 -0.66 -8.65 -1.93
C LEU A 67 0.44 -8.23 -2.89
N THR A 68 0.55 -6.92 -3.15
CA THR A 68 1.76 -6.29 -3.68
C THR A 68 2.45 -5.51 -2.57
N PHE A 69 3.77 -5.41 -2.62
CA PHE A 69 4.57 -4.65 -1.66
C PHE A 69 5.93 -4.29 -2.24
N GLN A 70 6.60 -3.33 -1.64
CA GLN A 70 8.00 -3.02 -1.95
C GLN A 70 8.93 -3.63 -0.91
N SER A 71 10.13 -4.02 -1.34
CA SER A 71 11.17 -4.57 -0.47
C SER A 71 12.56 -4.27 -0.98
N ASN A 72 13.49 -3.99 -0.06
CA ASN A 72 14.92 -3.91 -0.30
C ASN A 72 15.69 -5.09 0.32
N ALA A 73 15.04 -6.24 0.48
CA ALA A 73 15.64 -7.39 1.12
C ALA A 73 16.92 -7.88 0.38
N GLU A 74 18.08 -7.74 1.01
CA GLU A 74 19.37 -8.18 0.46
C GLU A 74 19.40 -9.67 0.12
N LYS A 75 18.65 -10.49 0.85
CA LYS A 75 18.54 -11.94 0.58
C LYS A 75 17.94 -12.27 -0.79
N TRP A 76 17.23 -11.28 -1.41
CA TRP A 76 16.69 -11.37 -2.77
C TRP A 76 17.56 -10.65 -3.82
N GLY A 77 18.76 -10.18 -3.42
CA GLY A 77 19.72 -9.53 -4.30
C GLY A 77 19.40 -8.06 -4.60
N ASN A 78 18.50 -7.44 -3.84
CA ASN A 78 18.10 -6.05 -4.06
C ASN A 78 19.17 -5.08 -3.57
N GLU A 79 19.51 -4.12 -4.42
CA GLU A 79 20.33 -2.95 -4.03
C GLU A 79 19.46 -1.81 -3.47
N CYS A 80 18.20 -1.72 -3.92
CA CYS A 80 17.18 -0.83 -3.38
C CYS A 80 15.79 -1.42 -3.56
N ASP A 81 14.75 -0.67 -3.16
CA ASP A 81 13.37 -1.16 -3.18
C ASP A 81 12.96 -1.64 -4.57
N GLN A 82 12.37 -2.84 -4.63
CA GLN A 82 11.74 -3.45 -5.79
C GLN A 82 10.32 -3.88 -5.44
N ILE A 83 9.46 -4.01 -6.46
CA ILE A 83 8.05 -4.39 -6.28
C ILE A 83 7.88 -5.89 -6.45
N TYR A 84 7.14 -6.48 -5.54
CA TYR A 84 6.80 -7.89 -5.49
C TYR A 84 5.30 -8.09 -5.37
N ALA A 85 4.79 -9.24 -5.81
CA ALA A 85 3.42 -9.66 -5.57
C ALA A 85 3.35 -11.17 -5.32
N PHE A 86 2.39 -11.60 -4.51
CA PHE A 86 2.21 -13.01 -4.15
C PHE A 86 0.78 -13.25 -3.66
N ASN A 87 0.35 -14.51 -3.67
CA ASN A 87 -0.89 -14.92 -3.01
C ASN A 87 -0.63 -15.08 -1.51
N TRP A 88 -1.18 -14.17 -0.70
CA TRP A 88 -0.87 -14.07 0.72
C TRP A 88 -1.37 -15.26 1.56
N ASP A 89 -2.32 -16.02 1.05
CA ASP A 89 -2.91 -17.17 1.76
C ASP A 89 -2.22 -18.49 1.44
N THR A 90 -1.78 -18.66 0.18
CA THR A 90 -1.18 -19.92 -0.30
C THR A 90 0.33 -19.92 -0.36
N ASP A 91 0.96 -18.75 -0.54
CA ASP A 91 2.40 -18.67 -0.74
C ASP A 91 3.15 -18.45 0.58
N THR A 92 4.30 -19.07 0.69
CA THR A 92 5.23 -18.89 1.81
C THR A 92 6.45 -18.12 1.33
N ILE A 93 6.45 -16.79 1.54
CA ILE A 93 7.53 -15.91 1.11
C ILE A 93 8.61 -15.67 2.18
N LEU A 94 8.45 -16.21 3.39
CA LEU A 94 9.50 -16.17 4.41
C LEU A 94 10.77 -16.91 3.96
N GLU A 95 10.59 -18.01 3.23
CA GLU A 95 11.67 -18.90 2.76
C GLU A 95 12.00 -18.73 1.28
N ASN A 96 11.05 -18.23 0.48
CA ASN A 96 11.16 -18.12 -0.96
C ASN A 96 10.99 -16.67 -1.41
N GLU A 97 11.74 -16.25 -2.41
CA GLU A 97 11.55 -14.98 -3.07
C GLU A 97 10.19 -14.98 -3.81
N PRO A 98 9.32 -13.99 -3.56
CA PRO A 98 8.09 -13.84 -4.33
C PRO A 98 8.40 -13.34 -5.76
N PRO A 99 7.47 -13.48 -6.72
CA PRO A 99 7.63 -12.90 -8.05
C PRO A 99 7.90 -11.40 -8.00
N MET A 100 9.01 -10.97 -8.61
CA MET A 100 9.34 -9.56 -8.80
C MET A 100 8.50 -9.00 -9.95
N ILE A 101 7.78 -7.90 -9.69
CA ILE A 101 6.91 -7.22 -10.65
C ILE A 101 7.64 -6.08 -11.36
N SER A 102 8.52 -5.40 -10.65
CA SER A 102 9.41 -4.39 -11.25
C SER A 102 10.55 -5.06 -12.03
N ASN A 103 11.20 -4.28 -12.86
CA ASN A 103 12.26 -4.79 -13.76
C ASN A 103 13.65 -4.96 -13.09
N GLY A 104 13.75 -4.76 -11.78
CA GLY A 104 15.02 -4.86 -11.04
C GLY A 104 15.96 -3.67 -11.22
N LEU A 105 15.53 -2.62 -11.91
CA LEU A 105 16.35 -1.42 -12.20
C LEU A 105 15.81 -0.20 -11.45
N GLY A 106 16.73 0.71 -11.09
CA GLY A 106 16.39 1.93 -10.37
C GLY A 106 15.76 1.62 -9.00
N ARG A 107 15.13 2.61 -8.40
CA ARG A 107 14.34 2.48 -7.18
C ARG A 107 12.85 2.48 -7.51
N THR A 108 12.09 1.61 -6.85
CA THR A 108 10.64 1.55 -7.02
C THR A 108 9.91 1.90 -5.71
N THR A 109 8.64 2.29 -5.81
CA THR A 109 7.78 2.54 -4.65
C THR A 109 6.30 2.45 -5.01
N CYS A 110 5.44 2.27 -3.98
CA CYS A 110 3.99 2.51 -4.04
C CYS A 110 3.29 1.80 -5.20
N ALA A 111 3.31 0.47 -5.18
CA ALA A 111 2.60 -0.32 -6.18
C ALA A 111 1.13 -0.51 -5.83
N TYR A 112 0.26 -0.61 -6.83
CA TYR A 112 -1.16 -0.88 -6.63
C TYR A 112 -1.73 -1.73 -7.77
N PHE A 113 -2.65 -2.65 -7.47
CA PHE A 113 -3.31 -3.45 -8.51
C PHE A 113 -4.23 -2.59 -9.37
N LEU A 114 -4.25 -2.87 -10.66
CA LEU A 114 -5.24 -2.34 -11.58
C LEU A 114 -6.48 -3.26 -11.64
N PRO A 115 -7.65 -2.76 -12.06
CA PRO A 115 -8.87 -3.56 -12.13
C PRO A 115 -8.69 -4.84 -12.93
N GLY A 116 -9.13 -5.97 -12.36
CA GLY A 116 -8.96 -7.30 -12.95
C GLY A 116 -7.75 -8.07 -12.44
N ASP A 117 -6.94 -7.45 -11.56
CA ASP A 117 -5.86 -8.08 -10.78
C ASP A 117 -4.79 -8.82 -11.62
N THR A 118 -4.64 -8.43 -12.89
CA THR A 118 -3.67 -9.00 -13.83
C THR A 118 -2.47 -8.09 -14.10
N THR A 119 -2.56 -6.85 -13.67
CA THR A 119 -1.53 -5.83 -13.84
C THR A 119 -1.39 -4.97 -12.60
N ILE A 120 -0.21 -4.42 -12.41
CA ILE A 120 0.15 -3.59 -11.27
C ILE A 120 0.79 -2.29 -11.79
N LEU A 121 0.32 -1.15 -11.29
CA LEU A 121 1.03 0.12 -11.44
C LEU A 121 2.04 0.29 -10.31
N TYR A 122 3.15 0.96 -10.58
CA TYR A 122 4.17 1.32 -9.59
C TYR A 122 5.00 2.51 -10.06
N ALA A 123 5.57 3.25 -9.12
CA ALA A 123 6.51 4.31 -9.44
C ALA A 123 7.94 3.78 -9.49
N SER A 124 8.76 4.29 -10.43
CA SER A 124 10.17 3.91 -10.56
C SER A 124 11.02 5.01 -11.19
N THR A 125 12.33 4.98 -10.87
CA THR A 125 13.34 5.90 -11.43
C THR A 125 14.10 5.32 -12.62
N PHE A 126 13.81 4.09 -13.05
CA PHE A 126 14.67 3.31 -13.96
C PHE A 126 14.89 3.95 -15.33
N THR A 127 14.00 4.82 -15.80
CA THR A 127 14.16 5.52 -17.08
C THR A 127 15.12 6.70 -16.99
N GLY A 128 15.25 7.33 -15.82
CA GLY A 128 16.25 8.37 -15.59
C GLY A 128 17.63 7.77 -15.33
N ASP A 129 17.72 6.80 -14.44
CA ASP A 129 18.92 5.99 -14.18
C ASP A 129 18.55 4.56 -13.80
N SER A 130 19.20 3.60 -14.42
CA SER A 130 19.02 2.17 -14.10
C SER A 130 19.68 1.76 -12.79
N ALA A 131 20.61 2.54 -12.26
CA ALA A 131 21.25 2.29 -10.97
C ALA A 131 20.31 2.66 -9.81
N CYS A 132 20.58 2.05 -8.65
CA CYS A 132 19.92 2.46 -7.41
C CYS A 132 20.39 3.88 -7.03
N PRO A 133 19.51 4.88 -6.91
CA PRO A 133 19.89 6.22 -6.57
C PRO A 133 20.45 6.30 -5.13
N GLU A 134 21.39 7.19 -4.91
CA GLU A 134 21.97 7.42 -3.58
C GLU A 134 20.87 7.85 -2.58
N VAL A 135 20.88 7.24 -1.40
CA VAL A 135 19.99 7.62 -0.31
C VAL A 135 20.67 8.75 0.48
N PRO A 136 19.99 9.88 0.70
CA PRO A 136 20.53 10.94 1.53
C PRO A 136 20.87 10.46 2.94
N GLU A 137 21.99 10.95 3.48
CA GLU A 137 22.30 10.69 4.89
C GLU A 137 21.15 11.18 5.78
N ARG A 138 20.81 10.39 6.82
CA ARG A 138 19.80 10.82 7.80
C ARG A 138 20.22 12.15 8.42
N GLY A 139 19.32 13.12 8.42
CA GLY A 139 19.57 14.42 8.99
C GLY A 139 19.97 14.39 10.47
N ALA A 140 20.47 15.49 10.99
CA ALA A 140 20.85 15.62 12.40
C ALA A 140 19.68 15.18 13.31
N GLY A 141 19.94 14.20 14.18
CA GLY A 141 18.92 13.62 15.07
C GLY A 141 18.26 12.34 14.55
N GLY A 142 18.69 11.78 13.41
CA GLY A 142 18.22 10.51 12.87
C GLY A 142 16.79 10.57 12.29
N ALA A 143 16.31 11.77 11.93
CA ALA A 143 15.01 11.93 11.29
C ALA A 143 14.98 11.14 9.96
N TYR A 144 13.89 10.40 9.75
CA TYR A 144 13.65 9.72 8.49
C TYR A 144 13.36 10.77 7.41
N VAL A 145 14.09 10.66 6.28
CA VAL A 145 13.90 11.51 5.11
C VAL A 145 13.65 10.60 3.92
N TRP A 146 12.54 10.80 3.24
CA TRP A 146 12.26 10.17 1.96
C TRP A 146 12.71 11.12 0.85
N PRO A 147 13.68 10.75 0.01
CA PRO A 147 14.14 11.61 -1.06
C PRO A 147 13.12 11.66 -2.21
N ILE A 148 12.91 12.86 -2.73
CA ILE A 148 12.08 13.10 -3.92
C ILE A 148 13.01 13.13 -5.13
N TYR A 149 13.08 12.01 -5.87
CA TYR A 149 13.84 11.94 -7.10
C TYR A 149 12.96 12.40 -8.27
N GLU A 150 13.46 13.32 -9.08
CA GLU A 150 12.73 13.89 -10.22
C GLU A 150 12.45 12.86 -11.34
N ASP A 151 13.12 11.73 -11.32
CA ASP A 151 13.00 10.66 -12.32
C ASP A 151 11.91 9.63 -12.00
N PHE A 152 11.14 9.83 -10.92
CA PHE A 152 10.02 8.93 -10.62
C PHE A 152 8.87 9.17 -11.59
N ASP A 153 8.58 8.17 -12.41
CA ASP A 153 7.39 8.04 -13.25
C ASP A 153 6.56 6.81 -12.84
N ILE A 154 5.30 6.73 -13.28
CA ILE A 154 4.39 5.63 -12.97
C ILE A 154 4.27 4.70 -14.18
N TYR A 155 4.56 3.44 -13.95
CA TYR A 155 4.60 2.36 -14.93
C TYR A 155 3.55 1.31 -14.65
N VAL A 156 3.25 0.46 -15.64
CA VAL A 156 2.40 -0.72 -15.52
C VAL A 156 3.16 -1.95 -15.99
N SER A 157 3.14 -3.00 -15.17
CA SER A 157 3.64 -4.33 -15.53
C SER A 157 2.57 -5.40 -15.32
N ASP A 158 2.74 -6.54 -16.00
CA ASP A 158 1.99 -7.76 -15.70
C ASP A 158 2.55 -8.47 -14.44
N LEU A 159 1.90 -9.55 -14.03
CA LEU A 159 2.33 -10.31 -12.85
C LEU A 159 3.60 -11.15 -13.08
N GLU A 160 4.05 -11.26 -14.32
CA GLU A 160 5.33 -11.88 -14.71
C GLU A 160 6.49 -10.88 -14.76
N GLY A 161 6.22 -9.58 -14.44
CA GLY A 161 7.24 -8.52 -14.41
C GLY A 161 7.56 -7.91 -15.79
N ASN A 162 6.75 -8.19 -16.82
CA ASN A 162 6.93 -7.54 -18.11
C ASN A 162 6.32 -6.14 -18.09
N LEU A 163 7.12 -5.13 -18.43
CA LEU A 163 6.66 -3.75 -18.58
C LEU A 163 5.67 -3.66 -19.75
N ILE A 164 4.46 -3.15 -19.45
CA ILE A 164 3.39 -2.98 -20.43
C ILE A 164 3.32 -1.54 -20.91
N ASP A 165 3.39 -0.57 -19.99
CA ASP A 165 3.16 0.85 -20.32
C ASP A 165 3.90 1.79 -19.37
N THR A 166 4.16 3.01 -19.85
CA THR A 166 4.48 4.18 -19.03
C THR A 166 3.20 4.99 -18.88
N LEU A 167 2.52 4.83 -17.75
CA LEU A 167 1.15 5.32 -17.57
C LEU A 167 1.11 6.83 -17.30
N ILE A 168 1.99 7.32 -16.43
CA ILE A 168 2.11 8.74 -16.07
C ILE A 168 3.58 9.08 -16.06
N SER A 169 3.96 10.11 -16.81
CA SER A 169 5.32 10.61 -16.86
C SER A 169 5.34 12.11 -17.09
N GLY A 170 6.45 12.73 -16.77
CA GLY A 170 6.65 14.16 -16.98
C GLY A 170 7.86 14.69 -16.22
N PRO A 171 8.13 16.01 -16.33
CA PRO A 171 9.17 16.60 -15.51
C PRO A 171 8.79 16.57 -14.02
N GLY A 172 9.67 16.03 -13.18
CA GLY A 172 9.52 15.98 -11.74
C GLY A 172 8.99 14.65 -11.24
N TYR A 173 8.76 14.59 -9.94
CA TYR A 173 8.32 13.39 -9.22
C TYR A 173 6.85 13.06 -9.51
N ASP A 174 6.57 11.85 -9.96
CA ASP A 174 5.24 11.26 -10.09
C ASP A 174 5.23 9.90 -9.36
N ALA A 175 4.53 9.80 -8.21
CA ALA A 175 4.50 8.57 -7.41
C ALA A 175 3.27 8.50 -6.49
N GLU A 176 3.27 7.55 -5.54
CA GLU A 176 2.23 7.34 -4.53
C GLU A 176 0.82 7.12 -5.14
N ALA A 177 0.77 6.44 -6.29
CA ALA A 177 -0.47 6.23 -7.00
C ALA A 177 -1.34 5.15 -6.38
N THR A 178 -2.64 5.44 -6.22
CA THR A 178 -3.67 4.48 -5.82
C THR A 178 -4.88 4.55 -6.73
N VAL A 179 -5.58 3.41 -6.85
CA VAL A 179 -6.74 3.28 -7.74
C VAL A 179 -8.04 3.42 -6.95
N SER A 180 -9.03 4.07 -7.54
CA SER A 180 -10.37 4.17 -6.95
C SER A 180 -11.05 2.79 -6.88
N PRO A 181 -11.86 2.49 -5.83
CA PRO A 181 -12.56 1.22 -5.70
C PRO A 181 -13.47 0.86 -6.87
N ASP A 182 -13.99 1.85 -7.61
CA ASP A 182 -14.77 1.62 -8.83
C ASP A 182 -13.91 1.36 -10.08
N GLY A 183 -12.58 1.38 -9.94
CA GLY A 183 -11.61 1.09 -11.00
C GLY A 183 -11.51 2.12 -12.11
N LYS A 184 -11.99 3.36 -11.90
CA LYS A 184 -12.06 4.36 -12.98
C LYS A 184 -11.03 5.46 -12.90
N HIS A 185 -10.47 5.71 -11.73
CA HIS A 185 -9.57 6.83 -11.49
C HIS A 185 -8.33 6.39 -10.74
N ILE A 186 -7.26 7.14 -10.94
CA ILE A 186 -6.02 7.07 -10.20
C ILE A 186 -5.83 8.41 -9.50
N VAL A 187 -5.43 8.40 -8.22
CA VAL A 187 -4.88 9.57 -7.53
C VAL A 187 -3.39 9.34 -7.32
N PHE A 188 -2.58 10.36 -7.52
CA PHE A 188 -1.13 10.30 -7.36
C PHE A 188 -0.57 11.62 -6.87
N THR A 189 0.65 11.59 -6.32
CA THR A 189 1.40 12.78 -5.90
C THR A 189 2.36 13.19 -7.00
N SER A 190 2.45 14.50 -7.29
CA SER A 190 3.32 15.03 -8.34
C SER A 190 3.87 16.41 -7.99
N THR A 191 5.11 16.68 -8.43
CA THR A 191 5.74 18.00 -8.32
C THR A 191 5.56 18.87 -9.56
N ARG A 192 4.77 18.46 -10.55
CA ARG A 192 4.57 19.17 -11.84
C ARG A 192 4.07 20.60 -11.71
N SER A 193 3.44 21.00 -10.60
CA SER A 193 3.02 22.37 -10.29
C SER A 193 4.04 23.18 -9.49
N GLY A 194 5.18 22.56 -9.12
CA GLY A 194 6.27 23.20 -8.36
C GLY A 194 6.25 22.92 -6.86
N ASP A 195 5.30 22.10 -6.38
CA ASP A 195 5.22 21.55 -5.02
C ASP A 195 4.58 20.17 -5.06
N LEU A 196 4.66 19.41 -3.96
CA LEU A 196 4.08 18.08 -3.82
C LEU A 196 2.57 18.18 -3.64
N GLU A 197 1.84 18.02 -4.74
CA GLU A 197 0.39 18.16 -4.81
C GLU A 197 -0.28 16.87 -5.32
N LEU A 198 -1.56 16.70 -4.98
CA LEU A 198 -2.35 15.58 -5.47
C LEU A 198 -2.95 15.88 -6.84
N TYR A 199 -2.92 14.87 -7.69
CA TYR A 199 -3.55 14.84 -9.00
C TYR A 199 -4.46 13.62 -9.13
N VAL A 200 -5.54 13.76 -9.90
CA VAL A 200 -6.42 12.65 -10.28
C VAL A 200 -6.47 12.57 -11.79
N CYS A 201 -6.44 11.36 -12.34
CA CYS A 201 -6.63 11.08 -13.75
C CYS A 201 -7.61 9.92 -13.95
N ASP A 202 -7.98 9.66 -15.20
CA ASP A 202 -8.69 8.45 -15.59
C ASP A 202 -7.76 7.23 -15.46
N ILE A 203 -8.32 6.02 -15.43
CA ILE A 203 -7.56 4.77 -15.21
C ILE A 203 -6.50 4.51 -16.28
N ASP A 204 -6.64 5.10 -17.45
CA ASP A 204 -5.69 5.05 -18.57
C ASP A 204 -4.61 6.15 -18.53
N GLY A 205 -4.50 6.89 -17.43
CA GLY A 205 -3.56 8.00 -17.27
C GLY A 205 -3.99 9.32 -17.94
N SER A 206 -5.11 9.33 -18.67
CA SER A 206 -5.61 10.52 -19.35
C SER A 206 -6.35 11.49 -18.41
N ASN A 207 -6.64 12.69 -18.88
CA ASN A 207 -7.45 13.70 -18.17
C ASN A 207 -6.90 14.10 -16.78
N ILE A 208 -5.60 14.24 -16.65
CA ILE A 208 -4.94 14.63 -15.38
C ILE A 208 -5.47 15.99 -14.90
N LYS A 209 -5.89 16.05 -13.63
CA LYS A 209 -6.40 17.24 -12.95
C LYS A 209 -5.76 17.41 -11.58
N GLN A 210 -5.27 18.60 -11.30
CA GLN A 210 -4.80 18.96 -9.96
C GLN A 210 -5.96 19.04 -8.96
N VAL A 211 -5.77 18.45 -7.77
CA VAL A 211 -6.78 18.37 -6.70
C VAL A 211 -6.43 19.31 -5.56
N THR A 212 -5.17 19.34 -5.16
CA THR A 212 -4.69 20.20 -4.07
C THR A 212 -3.81 21.32 -4.61
N THR A 213 -3.75 22.40 -3.85
CA THR A 213 -2.90 23.56 -4.13
C THR A 213 -2.50 24.22 -2.82
N GLY A 214 -1.27 24.60 -2.71
CA GLY A 214 -0.79 25.29 -1.52
C GLY A 214 0.54 24.78 -1.05
N LEU A 215 1.33 25.62 -0.39
CA LEU A 215 2.65 25.25 0.07
C LEU A 215 2.57 24.15 1.13
N GLY A 216 3.28 23.06 0.87
CA GLY A 216 3.41 21.92 1.78
C GLY A 216 3.15 20.59 1.07
N TYR A 217 3.58 19.50 1.66
CA TYR A 217 3.37 18.16 1.13
C TYR A 217 1.90 17.76 1.18
N ASP A 218 1.35 17.31 0.06
CA ASP A 218 0.10 16.60 -0.08
C ASP A 218 0.36 15.26 -0.78
N GLY A 219 0.14 14.14 -0.10
CA GLY A 219 0.45 12.83 -0.66
C GLY A 219 -0.12 11.66 0.12
N GLY A 220 0.18 10.44 -0.34
CA GLY A 220 -0.29 9.20 0.26
C GLY A 220 -1.82 9.10 0.27
N ALA A 221 -2.46 9.42 -0.85
CA ALA A 221 -3.91 9.55 -0.95
C ALA A 221 -4.61 8.22 -1.25
N PHE A 222 -5.79 8.03 -0.64
CA PHE A 222 -6.70 6.93 -0.93
C PHE A 222 -8.11 7.43 -1.19
N PHE A 223 -8.80 6.76 -2.10
CA PHE A 223 -10.21 6.99 -2.31
C PHE A 223 -11.07 6.38 -1.19
N SER A 224 -12.20 7.04 -0.89
CA SER A 224 -13.25 6.43 -0.06
C SER A 224 -13.88 5.22 -0.75
N PRO A 225 -14.51 4.28 -0.01
CA PRO A 225 -15.14 3.09 -0.60
C PRO A 225 -16.18 3.39 -1.69
N ASP A 226 -16.80 4.57 -1.67
CA ASP A 226 -17.74 5.03 -2.70
C ASP A 226 -17.07 5.80 -3.85
N SER A 227 -15.74 5.85 -3.89
CA SER A 227 -14.92 6.53 -4.88
C SER A 227 -15.15 8.04 -5.03
N LYS A 228 -15.76 8.70 -4.01
CA LYS A 228 -16.17 10.11 -4.12
C LYS A 228 -15.35 11.09 -3.29
N LYS A 229 -14.51 10.60 -2.41
CA LYS A 229 -13.67 11.40 -1.51
C LYS A 229 -12.26 10.87 -1.49
N LEU A 230 -11.32 11.72 -1.12
CA LEU A 230 -9.94 11.36 -0.85
C LEU A 230 -9.63 11.58 0.64
N VAL A 231 -8.86 10.68 1.23
CA VAL A 231 -8.10 10.88 2.45
C VAL A 231 -6.63 10.93 2.10
N PHE A 232 -5.87 11.85 2.67
CA PHE A 232 -4.45 12.02 2.36
C PHE A 232 -3.70 12.67 3.51
N ARG A 233 -2.38 12.56 3.50
CA ARG A 233 -1.49 13.28 4.40
C ARG A 233 -1.25 14.69 3.86
N SER A 234 -1.19 15.65 4.76
CA SER A 234 -0.97 17.05 4.39
C SER A 234 -0.06 17.73 5.40
N SER A 235 0.92 18.50 4.94
CA SER A 235 1.63 19.46 5.75
C SER A 235 1.29 20.88 5.30
N ARG A 236 1.29 21.83 6.25
CA ARG A 236 0.98 23.23 5.96
C ARG A 236 1.88 24.10 6.81
N PRO A 237 3.12 24.40 6.35
CA PRO A 237 4.00 25.30 7.05
C PRO A 237 3.39 26.69 7.13
N GLN A 238 3.32 27.29 8.33
CA GLN A 238 2.61 28.52 8.62
C GLN A 238 3.55 29.68 8.93
N THR A 239 4.68 29.40 9.57
CA THR A 239 5.65 30.43 9.94
C THR A 239 6.76 30.56 8.91
N GLU A 240 7.43 31.71 8.87
CA GLU A 240 8.59 31.92 7.98
C GLU A 240 9.69 30.86 8.19
N GLU A 241 9.88 30.44 9.45
CA GLU A 241 10.84 29.38 9.80
C GLU A 241 10.43 28.03 9.22
N GLU A 242 9.17 27.60 9.40
CA GLU A 242 8.64 26.36 8.83
C GLU A 242 8.68 26.36 7.31
N ILE A 243 8.31 27.48 6.67
CA ILE A 243 8.36 27.65 5.23
C ILE A 243 9.79 27.55 4.72
N SER A 244 10.73 28.20 5.40
CA SER A 244 12.16 28.14 5.02
C SER A 244 12.71 26.73 5.17
N LYS A 245 12.34 26.03 6.24
CA LYS A 245 12.74 24.64 6.47
C LYS A 245 12.17 23.72 5.39
N TYR A 246 10.88 23.85 5.08
CA TYR A 246 10.22 23.03 4.06
C TYR A 246 10.85 23.22 2.67
N LYS A 247 11.12 24.45 2.28
CA LYS A 247 11.76 24.77 0.99
C LYS A 247 13.25 24.44 0.92
N GLY A 248 13.86 24.13 2.03
CA GLY A 248 15.27 23.76 2.12
C GLY A 248 15.50 22.24 2.17
N LEU A 249 14.41 21.46 2.11
CA LEU A 249 14.48 20.00 1.98
C LEU A 249 14.72 19.61 0.53
#